data_10ce53bb8e5bd84cafdafe9e6a6c61df
#
_entry.id   10ce53bb8e5bd84cafdafe9e6a6c61df
#
_cell.length_a   1.000
_cell.length_b   1.000
_cell.length_c   1.000
_cell.angle_alpha   90.00
_cell.angle_beta   90.00
_cell.angle_gamma   90.00
#
_symmetry.space_group_name_H-M   'P 1'
#
loop_
_entity.id
_entity.type
_entity.pdbx_description
1 polymer ?
#
loop_
_entity_poly.entity_id
_entity_poly.type
_entity_poly.pdbx_seq_one_letter_code
_entity_poly.pdbx_strand_id
1 'polypeptide(L)'
;MDQRDNINTEEVDKFNDLANEWWNPYGSFAPLHKLNPLRFEYIRANSNLDGKTAIDVGCGGGILTEALASVASEVHGIDMAEKGLTVANIHKDKSNITNIKYSQSTIE
;
A
#
# COMPACT_ATOMS: atom_id res chain seq x y z
N MET A 1 14.46 29.15 6.84
CA MET A 1 13.65 27.93 6.97
C MET A 1 13.39 27.67 8.44
N ASP A 2 12.14 27.48 8.80
CA ASP A 2 11.84 27.32 10.21
C ASP A 2 12.19 25.89 10.69
N GLN A 3 12.36 25.77 11.99
CA GLN A 3 12.78 24.52 12.62
C GLN A 3 11.80 23.36 12.41
N ARG A 4 10.53 23.70 12.20
CA ARG A 4 9.46 22.73 11.96
C ARG A 4 9.65 22.03 10.62
N ASP A 5 10.06 22.76 9.59
CA ASP A 5 10.30 22.21 8.26
C ASP A 5 11.45 21.20 8.27
N ASN A 6 12.50 21.45 9.06
CA ASN A 6 13.61 20.51 9.21
C ASN A 6 13.19 19.21 9.89
N ILE A 7 12.34 19.28 10.93
CA ILE A 7 11.82 18.12 11.63
C ILE A 7 10.96 17.29 10.69
N ASN A 8 10.07 17.94 9.92
CA ASN A 8 9.20 17.27 8.97
C ASN A 8 10.01 16.59 7.87
N THR A 9 11.11 17.22 7.42
CA THR A 9 11.98 16.63 6.41
C THR A 9 12.65 15.35 6.92
N GLU A 10 13.11 15.33 8.17
CA GLU A 10 13.71 14.13 8.77
C GLU A 10 12.70 13.00 8.88
N GLU A 11 11.46 13.29 9.29
CA GLU A 11 10.41 12.30 9.37
C GLU A 11 10.04 11.75 7.99
N VAL A 12 9.93 12.62 6.99
CA VAL A 12 9.64 12.23 5.62
C VAL A 12 10.75 11.31 5.10
N ASP A 13 12.01 11.63 5.36
CA ASP A 13 13.14 10.80 4.93
C ASP A 13 13.11 9.41 5.58
N LYS A 14 12.75 9.33 6.86
CA LYS A 14 12.60 8.05 7.55
C LYS A 14 11.49 7.19 6.93
N PHE A 15 10.35 7.79 6.62
CA PHE A 15 9.25 7.08 6.00
C PHE A 15 9.57 6.69 4.56
N ASN A 16 10.30 7.53 3.84
CA ASN A 16 10.77 7.17 2.50
C ASN A 16 11.71 5.96 2.54
N ASP A 17 12.63 5.93 3.50
CA ASP A 17 13.54 4.80 3.69
C ASP A 17 12.75 3.53 4.03
N LEU A 18 11.76 3.64 4.91
CA LEU A 18 10.91 2.52 5.28
C LEU A 18 10.10 2.03 4.07
N ALA A 19 9.58 2.93 3.26
CA ALA A 19 8.84 2.58 2.05
C ALA A 19 9.74 1.85 1.05
N ASN A 20 10.96 2.32 0.87
CA ASN A 20 11.93 1.68 0.00
C ASN A 20 12.26 0.27 0.47
N GLU A 21 12.42 0.07 1.78
CA GLU A 21 12.67 -1.26 2.34
C GLU A 21 11.44 -2.17 2.18
N TRP A 22 10.25 -1.66 2.48
CA TRP A 22 9.01 -2.44 2.37
C TRP A 22 8.78 -2.94 0.94
N TRP A 23 9.04 -2.07 -0.03
CA TRP A 23 8.79 -2.36 -1.44
C TRP A 23 9.98 -2.99 -2.16
N ASN A 24 11.06 -3.27 -1.44
CA ASN A 24 12.21 -3.97 -2.00
C ASN A 24 11.92 -5.47 -2.06
N PRO A 25 11.76 -6.07 -3.26
CA PRO A 25 11.40 -7.49 -3.37
C PRO A 25 12.52 -8.43 -2.92
N TYR A 26 13.71 -7.90 -2.66
CA TYR A 26 14.87 -8.67 -2.21
C TYR A 26 15.24 -8.36 -0.75
N GLY A 27 14.48 -7.49 -0.08
CA GLY A 27 14.73 -7.08 1.30
C GLY A 27 13.96 -7.89 2.33
N SER A 28 13.68 -7.24 3.47
CA SER A 28 13.02 -7.88 4.61
C SER A 28 11.60 -8.34 4.31
N PHE A 29 10.95 -7.74 3.34
CA PHE A 29 9.57 -8.06 2.96
C PHE A 29 9.50 -8.96 1.73
N ALA A 30 10.61 -9.59 1.34
CA ALA A 30 10.66 -10.50 0.19
C ALA A 30 9.57 -11.58 0.20
N PRO A 31 9.23 -12.22 1.34
CA PRO A 31 8.17 -13.22 1.35
C PRO A 31 6.81 -12.68 0.89
N LEU A 32 6.48 -11.43 1.22
CA LEU A 32 5.23 -10.81 0.78
C LEU A 32 5.22 -10.59 -0.73
N HIS A 33 6.35 -10.17 -1.30
CA HIS A 33 6.47 -9.97 -2.75
C HIS A 33 6.38 -11.29 -3.52
N LYS A 34 6.92 -12.36 -2.97
CA LYS A 34 6.83 -13.70 -3.58
C LYS A 34 5.41 -14.23 -3.54
N LEU A 35 4.69 -14.00 -2.43
CA LEU A 35 3.35 -14.49 -2.25
C LEU A 35 2.31 -13.69 -3.02
N ASN A 36 2.58 -12.41 -3.25
CA ASN A 36 1.59 -11.49 -3.81
C ASN A 36 1.02 -11.91 -5.17
N PRO A 37 1.83 -12.33 -6.16
CA PRO A 37 1.27 -12.77 -7.44
C PRO A 37 0.31 -13.94 -7.31
N LEU A 38 0.60 -14.89 -6.40
CA LEU A 38 -0.26 -16.05 -6.17
C LEU A 38 -1.59 -15.64 -5.55
N ARG A 39 -1.53 -14.74 -4.56
CA ARG A 39 -2.74 -14.20 -3.92
C ARG A 39 -3.60 -13.43 -4.91
N PHE A 40 -2.97 -12.58 -5.71
CA PHE A 40 -3.68 -11.78 -6.70
C PHE A 40 -4.36 -12.66 -7.75
N GLU A 41 -3.65 -13.67 -8.27
CA GLU A 41 -4.21 -14.59 -9.25
C GLU A 41 -5.39 -15.39 -8.67
N TYR A 42 -5.26 -15.83 -7.42
CA TYR A 42 -6.35 -16.53 -6.74
C TYR A 42 -7.60 -15.65 -6.62
N ILE A 43 -7.42 -14.41 -6.18
CA ILE A 43 -8.53 -13.46 -6.02
C ILE A 43 -9.18 -13.18 -7.38
N ARG A 44 -8.36 -12.95 -8.39
CA ARG A 44 -8.83 -12.62 -9.73
C ARG A 44 -9.59 -13.79 -10.36
N ALA A 45 -9.12 -15.01 -10.15
CA ALA A 45 -9.76 -16.22 -10.68
C ALA A 45 -11.10 -16.53 -10.01
N ASN A 46 -11.28 -16.12 -8.74
CA ASN A 46 -12.44 -16.47 -7.92
C ASN A 46 -13.41 -15.29 -7.70
N SER A 47 -13.17 -14.16 -8.34
CA SER A 47 -14.04 -12.98 -8.22
C SER A 47 -14.04 -12.20 -9.53
N ASN A 48 -15.11 -11.43 -9.73
CA ASN A 48 -15.18 -10.52 -10.87
C ASN A 48 -14.70 -9.13 -10.42
N LEU A 49 -13.39 -8.92 -10.50
CA LEU A 49 -12.75 -7.69 -9.99
C LEU A 49 -12.79 -6.54 -11.00
N ASP A 50 -12.88 -6.86 -12.28
CA ASP A 50 -12.78 -5.87 -13.36
C ASP A 50 -13.88 -4.81 -13.23
N GLY A 51 -13.48 -3.54 -13.10
CA GLY A 51 -14.41 -2.42 -13.00
C GLY A 51 -15.17 -2.32 -11.68
N LYS A 52 -14.83 -3.13 -10.68
CA LYS A 52 -15.48 -3.13 -9.37
C LYS A 52 -14.71 -2.32 -8.37
N THR A 53 -15.38 -1.94 -7.28
CA THR A 53 -14.73 -1.39 -6.10
C THR A 53 -14.35 -2.53 -5.16
N ALA A 54 -13.11 -2.54 -4.70
CA ALA A 54 -12.60 -3.55 -3.77
C ALA A 54 -12.17 -2.91 -2.47
N ILE A 55 -12.26 -3.67 -1.38
CA ILE A 55 -11.75 -3.26 -0.07
C ILE A 55 -10.68 -4.25 0.35
N ASP A 56 -9.48 -3.76 0.62
CA ASP A 56 -8.36 -4.57 1.10
C ASP A 56 -8.20 -4.34 2.59
N VAL A 57 -8.62 -5.31 3.37
CA VAL A 57 -8.62 -5.25 4.83
C VAL A 57 -7.28 -5.78 5.36
N GLY A 58 -6.62 -4.96 6.19
CA GLY A 58 -5.27 -5.28 6.64
C GLY A 58 -4.24 -5.06 5.54
N CYS A 59 -4.35 -3.95 4.83
CA CYS A 59 -3.59 -3.72 3.59
C CYS A 59 -2.08 -3.51 3.80
N GLY A 60 -1.63 -3.16 5.02
CA GLY A 60 -0.22 -2.91 5.30
C GLY A 60 0.38 -1.86 4.39
N GLY A 61 1.53 -2.15 3.81
CA GLY A 61 2.24 -1.24 2.90
C GLY A 61 1.70 -1.19 1.48
N GLY A 62 0.57 -1.87 1.20
CA GLY A 62 -0.14 -1.70 -0.05
C GLY A 62 0.27 -2.63 -1.19
N ILE A 63 1.05 -3.67 -0.93
CA ILE A 63 1.56 -4.56 -1.98
C ILE A 63 0.41 -5.23 -2.74
N LEU A 64 -0.54 -5.85 -2.02
CA LEU A 64 -1.71 -6.45 -2.66
C LEU A 64 -2.67 -5.38 -3.17
N THR A 65 -2.84 -4.29 -2.43
CA THR A 65 -3.75 -3.20 -2.80
C THR A 65 -3.42 -2.65 -4.19
N GLU A 66 -2.14 -2.42 -4.47
CA GLU A 66 -1.72 -1.91 -5.77
C GLU A 66 -1.95 -2.92 -6.90
N ALA A 67 -1.77 -4.22 -6.61
CA ALA A 67 -2.09 -5.25 -7.58
C ALA A 67 -3.59 -5.25 -7.91
N LEU A 68 -4.45 -5.17 -6.89
CA LEU A 68 -5.90 -5.09 -7.07
C LEU A 68 -6.30 -3.87 -7.89
N ALA A 69 -5.64 -2.74 -7.66
CA ALA A 69 -5.93 -1.49 -8.37
C ALA A 69 -5.62 -1.56 -9.87
N SER A 70 -4.81 -2.53 -10.29
CA SER A 70 -4.51 -2.69 -11.72
C SER A 70 -5.70 -3.19 -12.52
N VAL A 71 -6.71 -3.79 -11.88
CA VAL A 71 -7.91 -4.30 -12.56
C VAL A 71 -9.22 -3.74 -12.01
N ALA A 72 -9.26 -3.39 -10.71
CA ALA A 72 -10.45 -2.81 -10.09
C ALA A 72 -10.61 -1.33 -10.52
N SER A 73 -11.83 -0.81 -10.46
CA SER A 73 -12.03 0.61 -10.73
C SER A 73 -11.54 1.47 -9.57
N GLU A 74 -11.69 0.99 -8.34
CA GLU A 74 -11.23 1.68 -7.14
C GLU A 74 -10.95 0.65 -6.05
N VAL A 75 -9.90 0.88 -5.25
CA VAL A 75 -9.57 0.04 -4.10
C VAL A 75 -9.45 0.90 -2.86
N HIS A 76 -10.08 0.45 -1.77
CA HIS A 76 -9.93 1.06 -0.45
C HIS A 76 -9.07 0.13 0.41
N GLY A 77 -7.89 0.59 0.79
CA GLY A 77 -7.03 -0.12 1.71
C GLY A 77 -7.28 0.35 3.14
N ILE A 78 -7.51 -0.59 4.03
CA ILE A 78 -7.81 -0.31 5.44
C ILE A 78 -6.81 -1.05 6.32
N ASP A 79 -6.23 -0.36 7.28
CA ASP A 79 -5.34 -0.97 8.25
C ASP A 79 -5.39 -0.20 9.57
N MET A 80 -5.12 -0.89 10.66
CA MET A 80 -5.00 -0.26 11.99
C MET A 80 -3.64 0.43 12.14
N ALA A 81 -2.61 -0.06 11.46
CA ALA A 81 -1.24 0.40 11.61
C ALA A 81 -0.97 1.62 10.73
N GLU A 82 -0.81 2.77 11.36
CA GLU A 82 -0.53 4.02 10.67
C GLU A 82 0.76 3.96 9.85
N LYS A 83 1.79 3.28 10.37
CA LYS A 83 3.08 3.19 9.72
C LYS A 83 2.99 2.51 8.35
N GLY A 84 2.27 1.40 8.26
CA GLY A 84 2.04 0.71 6.99
C GLY A 84 1.28 1.58 6.01
N LEU A 85 0.25 2.29 6.48
CA LEU A 85 -0.54 3.19 5.63
C LEU A 85 0.31 4.34 5.09
N THR A 86 1.22 4.87 5.88
CA THR A 86 2.14 5.91 5.43
C THR A 86 3.03 5.38 4.30
N VAL A 87 3.60 4.19 4.47
CA VAL A 87 4.37 3.51 3.42
C VAL A 87 3.53 3.32 2.16
N ALA A 88 2.29 2.84 2.33
CA ALA A 88 1.38 2.58 1.21
C ALA A 88 1.09 3.86 0.41
N ASN A 89 0.83 4.97 1.10
CA ASN A 89 0.57 6.26 0.45
C ASN A 89 1.80 6.80 -0.28
N ILE A 90 2.98 6.67 0.33
CA ILE A 90 4.22 7.12 -0.30
C ILE A 90 4.45 6.37 -1.62
N HIS A 91 4.33 5.06 -1.61
CA HIS A 91 4.54 4.25 -2.81
C HIS A 91 3.46 4.51 -3.87
N LYS A 92 2.21 4.65 -3.44
CA LYS A 92 1.10 4.98 -4.33
C LYS A 92 1.37 6.28 -5.09
N ASP A 93 1.76 7.32 -4.37
CA ASP A 93 2.02 8.64 -4.96
C ASP A 93 3.24 8.60 -5.88
N LYS A 94 4.29 7.91 -5.47
CA LYS A 94 5.50 7.74 -6.28
C LYS A 94 5.23 6.98 -7.56
N SER A 95 4.27 6.06 -7.54
CA SER A 95 3.88 5.24 -8.69
C SER A 95 2.74 5.86 -9.51
N ASN A 96 2.27 7.03 -9.12
CA ASN A 96 1.20 7.77 -9.79
C ASN A 96 -0.11 6.99 -9.88
N ILE A 97 -0.42 6.20 -8.85
CA ILE A 97 -1.67 5.45 -8.80
C ILE A 97 -2.76 6.34 -8.23
N THR A 98 -3.88 6.45 -8.94
CA THR A 98 -4.94 7.41 -8.62
C THR A 98 -6.25 6.78 -8.15
N ASN A 99 -6.35 5.44 -8.20
CA ASN A 99 -7.59 4.73 -7.86
C ASN A 99 -7.52 3.96 -6.55
N ILE A 100 -6.66 4.40 -5.62
CA ILE A 100 -6.56 3.82 -4.28
C ILE A 100 -6.82 4.91 -3.24
N LYS A 101 -7.59 4.55 -2.22
CA LYS A 101 -7.75 5.35 -1.01
C LYS A 101 -7.37 4.50 0.19
N TYR A 102 -6.52 5.05 1.06
CA TYR A 102 -6.11 4.38 2.29
C TYR A 102 -6.73 5.05 3.50
N SER A 103 -7.18 4.25 4.46
CA SER A 103 -7.77 4.75 5.70
C SER A 103 -7.30 3.92 6.88
N GLN A 104 -7.01 4.59 7.99
CA GLN A 104 -6.79 3.92 9.26
C GLN A 104 -8.14 3.61 9.88
N SER A 105 -8.40 2.34 10.13
CA SER A 105 -9.68 1.91 10.66
C SER A 105 -9.58 0.56 11.35
N THR A 106 -10.40 0.37 12.36
CA THR A 106 -10.65 -0.95 12.94
C THR A 106 -11.88 -1.54 12.28
N ILE A 107 -11.88 -2.86 12.17
CA ILE A 107 -13.02 -3.59 11.61
C ILE A 107 -13.83 -4.13 12.79
N GLU A 108 -14.66 -3.33 13.29
CA GLU A 108 -15.62 -3.75 14.32
C GLU A 108 -17.00 -3.26 13.96
#